data_0baa70a080b066cea4c23e77341f9760
#
_entry.id   0baa70a080b066cea4c23e77341f9760
#
_cell.length_a   1.000
_cell.length_b   1.000
_cell.length_c   1.000
_cell.angle_alpha   90.00
_cell.angle_beta   90.00
_cell.angle_gamma   90.00
#
_symmetry.space_group_name_H-M   'P 1'
#
loop_
_entity.id
_entity.type
_entity.pdbx_description
1 polymer ?
#
loop_
_entity_poly.entity_id
_entity_poly.type
_entity_poly.pdbx_seq_one_letter_code
_entity_poly.pdbx_strand_id
1 'polypeptide(L)'
;YKCGINDYTSTLKKLSINNYLTITVCEKSLELYKVDELKSYLKSYNLSTSGKKADLIQRIIDNAPDYPQHFTKKVCILTEKGKNTVDQYTAKHLETFKNQIHNTIIWLRTNDIQSIINEYASEEWPDAPFALPYNTEGVTNDVRAIQEYRNLGHDTDRELSICIISLMFHLTFKGTLKLLADIGYNDISDSELYTAHTSLCSLQSINEFKKINLEKYKIRAIGDGRTCPNCAKMDQKIFPVSQAVLEKNLPPFCDKCRCIVLPYNPKFK
;
A
#
# COMPACT_ATOMS: atom_id res chain seq x y z
N TYR A 1 -3.97 8.08 3.94
CA TYR A 1 -4.66 7.10 4.80
C TYR A 1 -4.78 7.69 6.20
N LYS A 2 -6.01 7.91 6.67
CA LYS A 2 -6.27 8.39 8.04
C LYS A 2 -6.40 7.15 8.92
N CYS A 3 -5.36 6.83 9.69
CA CYS A 3 -5.35 5.68 10.62
C CYS A 3 -6.24 5.90 11.86
N GLY A 4 -7.40 6.52 11.77
CA GLY A 4 -8.25 6.78 12.93
C GLY A 4 -7.64 7.72 14.01
N ILE A 5 -6.40 8.17 13.82
CA ILE A 5 -5.71 9.08 14.74
C ILE A 5 -6.14 10.50 14.39
N ASN A 6 -7.01 11.09 15.19
CA ASN A 6 -7.50 12.45 14.98
C ASN A 6 -6.42 13.53 15.23
N ASP A 7 -5.42 13.22 16.04
CA ASP A 7 -4.28 14.11 16.35
C ASP A 7 -2.95 13.34 16.27
N TYR A 8 -2.38 13.32 15.06
CA TYR A 8 -1.07 12.71 14.80
C TYR A 8 0.05 13.34 15.63
N THR A 9 0.00 14.65 15.78
CA THR A 9 1.06 15.38 16.45
C THR A 9 1.14 15.00 17.92
N SER A 10 -0.01 14.96 18.60
CA SER A 10 -0.10 14.55 20.00
C SER A 10 0.29 13.08 20.18
N THR A 11 -0.17 12.20 19.28
CA THR A 11 0.16 10.77 19.32
C THR A 11 1.66 10.54 19.13
N LEU A 12 2.30 11.16 18.14
CA LEU A 12 3.74 11.05 17.92
C LEU A 12 4.54 11.59 19.13
N LYS A 13 4.10 12.70 19.73
CA LYS A 13 4.71 13.23 20.96
C LYS A 13 4.61 12.23 22.11
N LYS A 14 3.44 11.64 22.35
CA LYS A 14 3.23 10.63 23.40
C LYS A 14 4.13 9.41 23.18
N LEU A 15 4.19 8.89 21.95
CA LEU A 15 5.06 7.76 21.62
C LEU A 15 6.54 8.09 21.81
N SER A 16 6.95 9.31 21.47
CA SER A 16 8.33 9.77 21.66
C SER A 16 8.67 9.95 23.14
N ILE A 17 7.79 10.57 23.94
CA ILE A 17 7.96 10.73 25.38
C ILE A 17 8.09 9.36 26.08
N ASN A 18 7.29 8.39 25.66
CA ASN A 18 7.30 7.02 26.18
C ASN A 18 8.41 6.14 25.60
N ASN A 19 9.32 6.72 24.83
CA ASN A 19 10.47 6.06 24.23
C ASN A 19 10.13 4.88 23.30
N TYR A 20 9.00 4.95 22.60
CA TYR A 20 8.67 3.99 21.53
C TYR A 20 9.23 4.41 20.16
N LEU A 21 9.39 5.71 19.94
CA LEU A 21 10.00 6.25 18.73
C LEU A 21 10.85 7.48 19.03
N THR A 22 11.76 7.77 18.11
CA THR A 22 12.57 9.00 18.08
C THR A 22 12.24 9.79 16.83
N ILE A 23 12.07 11.11 16.96
CA ILE A 23 11.87 12.03 15.84
C ILE A 23 13.19 12.75 15.60
N THR A 24 13.89 12.37 14.54
CA THR A 24 15.27 12.84 14.32
C THR A 24 15.58 13.05 12.84
N VAL A 25 16.65 13.75 12.56
CA VAL A 25 17.31 13.75 11.25
C VAL A 25 18.34 12.62 11.25
N CYS A 26 18.28 11.75 10.27
CA CYS A 26 19.19 10.63 10.06
C CYS A 26 19.28 10.29 8.57
N GLU A 27 20.03 9.26 8.23
CA GLU A 27 20.18 8.79 6.84
C GLU A 27 18.85 8.66 6.09
N LYS A 28 17.81 8.10 6.72
CA LYS A 28 16.46 7.99 6.14
C LYS A 28 15.82 9.34 5.82
N SER A 29 16.22 10.40 6.51
CA SER A 29 15.73 11.75 6.24
C SER A 29 16.17 12.26 4.87
N LEU A 30 17.34 11.84 4.38
CA LEU A 30 17.87 12.23 3.09
C LEU A 30 16.99 11.75 1.94
N GLU A 31 16.25 10.67 2.11
CA GLU A 31 15.28 10.19 1.13
C GLU A 31 14.11 11.17 0.89
N LEU A 32 13.83 12.06 1.84
CA LEU A 32 12.77 13.06 1.75
C LEU A 32 13.15 14.28 0.89
N TYR A 33 14.40 14.40 0.50
CA TYR A 33 14.91 15.53 -0.30
C TYR A 33 14.92 15.21 -1.79
N LYS A 34 14.78 16.25 -2.61
CA LYS A 34 14.90 16.13 -4.08
C LYS A 34 16.36 15.92 -4.45
N VAL A 35 16.57 15.34 -5.63
CA VAL A 35 17.93 15.09 -6.16
C VAL A 35 18.74 16.38 -6.24
N ASP A 36 18.10 17.49 -6.63
CA ASP A 36 18.79 18.78 -6.77
C ASP A 36 19.22 19.37 -5.43
N GLU A 37 18.43 19.15 -4.35
CA GLU A 37 18.80 19.54 -2.98
C GLU A 37 20.04 18.77 -2.53
N LEU A 38 20.06 17.44 -2.75
CA LEU A 38 21.21 16.59 -2.42
C LEU A 38 22.46 16.97 -3.24
N LYS A 39 22.30 17.25 -4.53
CA LYS A 39 23.41 17.71 -5.39
C LYS A 39 23.95 19.06 -4.94
N SER A 40 23.11 19.99 -4.55
CA SER A 40 23.52 21.29 -4.04
C SER A 40 24.35 21.16 -2.78
N TYR A 41 23.92 20.27 -1.87
CA TYR A 41 24.67 19.96 -0.65
C TYR A 41 26.05 19.33 -0.96
N LEU A 42 26.11 18.32 -1.85
CA LEU A 42 27.37 17.71 -2.26
C LEU A 42 28.34 18.71 -2.89
N LYS A 43 27.82 19.67 -3.68
CA LYS A 43 28.64 20.74 -4.26
C LYS A 43 29.31 21.61 -3.18
N SER A 44 28.61 21.94 -2.10
CA SER A 44 29.19 22.74 -1.00
C SER A 44 30.36 22.05 -0.29
N TYR A 45 30.43 20.71 -0.41
CA TYR A 45 31.55 19.88 0.09
C TYR A 45 32.57 19.52 -1.00
N ASN A 46 32.48 20.11 -2.20
CA ASN A 46 33.31 19.77 -3.36
C ASN A 46 33.27 18.28 -3.75
N LEU A 47 32.13 17.62 -3.50
CA LEU A 47 31.92 16.21 -3.81
C LEU A 47 31.20 16.04 -5.15
N SER A 48 31.43 14.89 -5.80
CA SER A 48 30.77 14.55 -7.07
C SER A 48 29.25 14.54 -6.94
N THR A 49 28.56 15.11 -7.92
CA THR A 49 27.08 15.17 -8.01
C THR A 49 26.49 14.18 -9.02
N SER A 50 27.33 13.29 -9.57
CA SER A 50 26.92 12.24 -10.52
C SER A 50 26.31 11.04 -9.78
N GLY A 51 25.43 10.29 -10.47
CA GLY A 51 24.84 9.07 -9.96
C GLY A 51 23.34 9.18 -9.67
N LYS A 52 22.75 8.05 -9.29
CA LYS A 52 21.34 7.95 -8.85
C LYS A 52 21.17 8.57 -7.46
N LYS A 53 19.93 8.83 -7.06
CA LYS A 53 19.62 9.39 -5.73
C LYS A 53 20.26 8.60 -4.58
N ALA A 54 20.24 7.29 -4.65
CA ALA A 54 20.87 6.42 -3.63
C ALA A 54 22.38 6.66 -3.54
N ASP A 55 23.07 6.81 -4.68
CA ASP A 55 24.51 7.06 -4.73
C ASP A 55 24.88 8.43 -4.11
N LEU A 56 24.01 9.44 -4.34
CA LEU A 56 24.18 10.77 -3.75
C LEU A 56 23.99 10.73 -2.23
N ILE A 57 22.98 10.01 -1.75
CA ILE A 57 22.72 9.82 -0.31
C ILE A 57 23.90 9.10 0.34
N GLN A 58 24.35 7.99 -0.25
CA GLN A 58 25.49 7.24 0.30
C GLN A 58 26.74 8.12 0.38
N ARG A 59 27.01 8.92 -0.65
CA ARG A 59 28.15 9.84 -0.68
C ARG A 59 28.07 10.92 0.40
N ILE A 60 26.86 11.41 0.70
CA ILE A 60 26.65 12.36 1.81
C ILE A 60 26.98 11.67 3.15
N ILE A 61 26.47 10.47 3.37
CA ILE A 61 26.69 9.71 4.60
C ILE A 61 28.20 9.45 4.82
N ASP A 62 28.91 9.04 3.78
CA ASP A 62 30.32 8.65 3.87
C ASP A 62 31.28 9.83 4.02
N ASN A 63 30.95 11.01 3.47
CA ASN A 63 31.91 12.11 3.32
C ASN A 63 31.50 13.44 4.00
N ALA A 64 30.29 13.52 4.54
CA ALA A 64 29.78 14.73 5.18
C ALA A 64 29.04 14.37 6.48
N PRO A 65 29.76 13.97 7.54
CA PRO A 65 29.16 13.43 8.78
C PRO A 65 28.33 14.47 9.56
N ASP A 66 28.47 15.75 9.25
CA ASP A 66 27.70 16.85 9.81
C ASP A 66 26.37 17.10 9.09
N TYR A 67 25.99 16.28 8.10
CA TYR A 67 24.74 16.40 7.35
C TYR A 67 23.49 16.57 8.24
N PRO A 68 23.39 15.98 9.45
CA PRO A 68 22.20 16.16 10.28
C PRO A 68 21.94 17.61 10.69
N GLN A 69 22.98 18.46 10.68
CA GLN A 69 22.87 19.88 11.03
C GLN A 69 22.31 20.73 9.85
N HIS A 70 22.47 20.24 8.62
CA HIS A 70 22.11 20.94 7.40
C HIS A 70 20.75 20.53 6.83
N PHE A 71 20.25 19.38 7.24
CA PHE A 71 18.92 18.88 6.81
C PHE A 71 17.91 19.01 7.94
N THR A 72 16.70 19.48 7.61
CA THR A 72 15.67 19.81 8.62
C THR A 72 14.51 18.83 8.65
N LYS A 73 14.32 18.05 7.57
CA LYS A 73 13.23 17.08 7.48
C LYS A 73 13.51 15.90 8.42
N LYS A 74 12.67 15.74 9.42
CA LYS A 74 12.79 14.68 10.43
C LYS A 74 11.97 13.46 10.03
N VAL A 75 12.41 12.30 10.44
CA VAL A 75 11.69 11.03 10.35
C VAL A 75 11.43 10.45 11.73
N CYS A 76 10.36 9.65 11.84
CA CYS A 76 10.07 8.87 13.04
C CYS A 76 10.76 7.51 12.89
N ILE A 77 11.58 7.15 13.87
CA ILE A 77 12.27 5.86 13.92
C ILE A 77 11.85 5.15 15.19
N LEU A 78 11.45 3.88 15.10
CA LEU A 78 11.21 3.06 16.27
C LEU A 78 12.50 2.89 17.06
N THR A 79 12.41 3.10 18.36
CA THR A 79 13.46 2.70 19.30
C THR A 79 13.47 1.17 19.46
N GLU A 80 14.47 0.61 20.14
CA GLU A 80 14.47 -0.82 20.47
C GLU A 80 13.20 -1.21 21.28
N LYS A 81 12.77 -0.37 22.21
CA LYS A 81 11.51 -0.58 22.93
C LYS A 81 10.32 -0.61 21.98
N GLY A 82 10.27 0.32 20.99
CA GLY A 82 9.22 0.38 19.99
C GLY A 82 9.21 -0.86 19.10
N LYS A 83 10.38 -1.29 18.61
CA LYS A 83 10.51 -2.52 17.82
C LYS A 83 10.04 -3.75 18.60
N ASN A 84 10.55 -3.93 19.80
CA ASN A 84 10.18 -5.06 20.65
C ASN A 84 8.67 -5.09 20.94
N THR A 85 8.04 -3.94 21.13
CA THR A 85 6.58 -3.86 21.32
C THR A 85 5.83 -4.29 20.08
N VAL A 86 6.26 -3.85 18.88
CA VAL A 86 5.66 -4.27 17.61
C VAL A 86 5.85 -5.76 17.39
N ASP A 87 7.05 -6.29 17.64
CA ASP A 87 7.37 -7.69 17.45
C ASP A 87 6.55 -8.59 18.40
N GLN A 88 6.42 -8.21 19.67
CA GLN A 88 5.57 -8.92 20.65
C GLN A 88 4.09 -8.88 20.24
N TYR A 89 3.60 -7.73 19.80
CA TYR A 89 2.23 -7.61 19.29
C TYR A 89 2.01 -8.53 18.08
N THR A 90 2.91 -8.46 17.11
CA THR A 90 2.84 -9.30 15.89
C THR A 90 2.87 -10.77 16.24
N ALA A 91 3.79 -11.22 17.11
CA ALA A 91 3.89 -12.60 17.52
C ALA A 91 2.61 -13.09 18.22
N LYS A 92 2.04 -12.27 19.11
CA LYS A 92 0.78 -12.59 19.83
C LYS A 92 -0.40 -12.75 18.88
N HIS A 93 -0.47 -11.92 17.84
CA HIS A 93 -1.61 -11.88 16.92
C HIS A 93 -1.42 -12.74 15.66
N LEU A 94 -0.22 -13.27 15.42
CA LEU A 94 0.08 -14.00 14.18
C LEU A 94 -0.85 -15.22 13.99
N GLU A 95 -1.11 -15.98 15.04
CA GLU A 95 -1.99 -17.14 14.95
C GLU A 95 -3.45 -16.73 14.69
N THR A 96 -3.88 -15.64 15.30
CA THR A 96 -5.19 -15.06 15.01
C THR A 96 -5.30 -14.67 13.53
N PHE A 97 -4.29 -13.99 13.00
CA PHE A 97 -4.29 -13.58 11.58
C PHE A 97 -4.28 -14.79 10.64
N LYS A 98 -3.52 -15.85 10.96
CA LYS A 98 -3.55 -17.10 10.19
C LYS A 98 -4.95 -17.71 10.14
N ASN A 99 -5.62 -17.78 11.28
CA ASN A 99 -6.96 -18.34 11.38
C ASN A 99 -7.98 -17.46 10.63
N GLN A 100 -7.90 -16.14 10.75
CA GLN A 100 -8.75 -15.21 10.00
C GLN A 100 -8.59 -15.39 8.48
N ILE A 101 -7.36 -15.44 7.98
CA ILE A 101 -7.07 -15.64 6.56
C ILE A 101 -7.60 -17.00 6.10
N HIS A 102 -7.32 -18.06 6.85
CA HIS A 102 -7.79 -19.42 6.54
C HIS A 102 -9.32 -19.49 6.46
N ASN A 103 -10.01 -18.98 7.47
CA ASN A 103 -11.47 -18.95 7.51
C ASN A 103 -12.04 -18.13 6.35
N THR A 104 -11.44 -16.98 6.04
CA THR A 104 -11.86 -16.13 4.94
C THR A 104 -11.74 -16.85 3.59
N ILE A 105 -10.67 -17.63 3.38
CA ILE A 105 -10.51 -18.46 2.18
C ILE A 105 -11.67 -19.47 2.05
N ILE A 106 -12.02 -20.13 3.16
CA ILE A 106 -13.15 -21.08 3.19
C ILE A 106 -14.45 -20.34 2.84
N TRP A 107 -14.72 -19.20 3.48
CA TRP A 107 -15.94 -18.43 3.25
C TRP A 107 -16.03 -17.87 1.81
N LEU A 108 -14.91 -17.44 1.23
CA LEU A 108 -14.85 -17.05 -0.17
C LEU A 108 -15.22 -18.21 -1.11
N ARG A 109 -14.73 -19.42 -0.84
CA ARG A 109 -15.00 -20.63 -1.63
C ARG A 109 -16.42 -21.14 -1.47
N THR A 110 -17.01 -20.98 -0.30
CA THR A 110 -18.39 -21.37 0.01
C THR A 110 -19.39 -20.26 -0.29
N ASN A 111 -18.93 -19.08 -0.74
CA ASN A 111 -19.73 -17.88 -0.97
C ASN A 111 -20.48 -17.40 0.30
N ASP A 112 -19.89 -17.63 1.47
CA ASP A 112 -20.42 -17.16 2.75
C ASP A 112 -19.95 -15.72 3.04
N ILE A 113 -20.51 -14.77 2.31
CA ILE A 113 -20.16 -13.36 2.43
C ILE A 113 -20.52 -12.80 3.80
N GLN A 114 -21.60 -13.30 4.42
CA GLN A 114 -22.04 -12.80 5.71
C GLN A 114 -21.03 -13.10 6.82
N SER A 115 -20.40 -14.28 6.83
CA SER A 115 -19.33 -14.61 7.78
C SER A 115 -18.12 -13.70 7.61
N ILE A 116 -17.76 -13.35 6.36
CA ILE A 116 -16.68 -12.41 6.10
C ILE A 116 -17.03 -11.01 6.61
N ILE A 117 -18.25 -10.54 6.35
CA ILE A 117 -18.73 -9.26 6.86
C ILE A 117 -18.67 -9.24 8.40
N ASN A 118 -19.16 -10.28 9.04
CA ASN A 118 -19.17 -10.36 10.50
C ASN A 118 -17.75 -10.38 11.10
N GLU A 119 -16.78 -10.96 10.39
CA GLU A 119 -15.38 -11.01 10.85
C GLU A 119 -14.67 -9.65 10.71
N TYR A 120 -14.89 -8.95 9.60
CA TYR A 120 -14.11 -7.76 9.27
C TYR A 120 -14.86 -6.43 9.46
N ALA A 121 -16.19 -6.41 9.33
CA ALA A 121 -16.98 -5.23 9.58
C ALA A 121 -17.24 -5.07 11.06
N SER A 122 -16.31 -4.51 11.80
CA SER A 122 -16.52 -4.14 13.18
C SER A 122 -16.42 -2.63 13.33
N GLU A 123 -17.35 -2.04 14.10
CA GLU A 123 -17.29 -0.64 14.47
C GLU A 123 -16.10 -0.37 15.40
N GLU A 124 -15.58 -1.41 16.04
CA GLU A 124 -14.43 -1.37 16.93
C GLU A 124 -13.58 -2.61 16.76
N TRP A 125 -12.35 -2.43 16.29
CA TRP A 125 -11.27 -3.39 16.51
C TRP A 125 -10.57 -2.99 17.81
N PRO A 126 -10.95 -3.57 18.96
CA PRO A 126 -10.53 -3.08 20.28
C PRO A 126 -9.03 -3.14 20.50
N ASP A 127 -8.31 -3.97 19.75
CA ASP A 127 -6.88 -4.22 19.94
C ASP A 127 -5.98 -3.76 18.78
N ALA A 128 -6.54 -3.19 17.73
CA ALA A 128 -5.72 -2.66 16.64
C ALA A 128 -5.52 -1.15 16.81
N PRO A 129 -4.32 -0.67 17.15
CA PRO A 129 -4.05 0.75 17.39
C PRO A 129 -4.23 1.62 16.13
N PHE A 130 -4.58 1.03 14.99
CA PHE A 130 -4.66 1.67 13.68
C PHE A 130 -5.91 1.30 12.86
N ALA A 131 -6.88 0.59 13.43
CA ALA A 131 -8.08 0.21 12.69
C ALA A 131 -8.98 1.42 12.47
N LEU A 132 -9.20 1.74 11.20
CA LEU A 132 -10.36 2.52 10.79
C LEU A 132 -11.60 1.62 10.93
N PRO A 133 -12.75 2.16 11.32
CA PRO A 133 -13.99 1.42 11.22
C PRO A 133 -14.17 0.99 9.75
N TYR A 134 -14.12 -0.32 9.54
CA TYR A 134 -14.27 -0.93 8.23
C TYR A 134 -15.72 -1.32 8.08
N ASN A 135 -16.49 -0.47 7.44
CA ASN A 135 -17.93 -0.64 7.36
C ASN A 135 -18.33 -1.82 6.45
N THR A 136 -19.51 -2.34 6.63
CA THR A 136 -20.10 -3.45 5.86
C THR A 136 -20.00 -3.22 4.34
N GLU A 137 -20.15 -1.99 3.89
CA GLU A 137 -20.09 -1.64 2.47
C GLU A 137 -18.68 -1.81 1.90
N GLY A 138 -17.66 -1.36 2.64
CA GLY A 138 -16.25 -1.53 2.28
C GLY A 138 -15.88 -3.00 2.19
N VAL A 139 -16.20 -3.80 3.23
CA VAL A 139 -15.97 -5.27 3.23
C VAL A 139 -16.65 -5.91 2.04
N THR A 140 -17.91 -5.56 1.76
CA THR A 140 -18.69 -6.14 0.64
C THR A 140 -18.02 -5.83 -0.71
N ASN A 141 -17.50 -4.62 -0.90
CA ASN A 141 -16.81 -4.24 -2.13
C ASN A 141 -15.50 -5.01 -2.30
N ASP A 142 -14.74 -5.18 -1.22
CA ASP A 142 -13.50 -5.94 -1.23
C ASP A 142 -13.74 -7.43 -1.52
N VAL A 143 -14.72 -8.05 -0.85
CA VAL A 143 -15.13 -9.43 -1.11
C VAL A 143 -15.51 -9.62 -2.57
N ARG A 144 -16.30 -8.70 -3.13
CA ARG A 144 -16.72 -8.76 -4.54
C ARG A 144 -15.50 -8.69 -5.47
N ALA A 145 -14.56 -7.78 -5.23
CA ALA A 145 -13.34 -7.68 -6.03
C ALA A 145 -12.49 -8.96 -5.95
N ILE A 146 -12.35 -9.56 -4.76
CA ILE A 146 -11.65 -10.84 -4.58
C ILE A 146 -12.37 -11.98 -5.31
N GLN A 147 -13.69 -12.06 -5.22
CA GLN A 147 -14.45 -13.07 -5.93
C GLN A 147 -14.35 -12.92 -7.46
N GLU A 148 -14.40 -11.69 -7.99
CA GLU A 148 -14.19 -11.44 -9.41
C GLU A 148 -12.77 -11.85 -9.85
N TYR A 149 -11.75 -11.53 -9.05
CA TYR A 149 -10.36 -11.92 -9.32
C TYR A 149 -10.19 -13.44 -9.27
N ARG A 150 -10.78 -14.10 -8.28
CA ARG A 150 -10.84 -15.55 -8.16
C ARG A 150 -11.46 -16.22 -9.39
N ASN A 151 -12.56 -15.68 -9.91
CA ASN A 151 -13.26 -16.20 -11.08
C ASN A 151 -12.43 -16.09 -12.38
N LEU A 152 -11.36 -15.32 -12.38
CA LEU A 152 -10.37 -15.24 -13.46
C LEU A 152 -9.28 -16.33 -13.37
N GLY A 153 -9.36 -17.23 -12.38
CA GLY A 153 -8.45 -18.36 -12.20
C GLY A 153 -7.46 -18.22 -11.03
N HIS A 154 -7.56 -17.16 -10.23
CA HIS A 154 -6.69 -16.89 -9.07
C HIS A 154 -7.32 -17.45 -7.78
N ASP A 155 -7.35 -18.77 -7.62
CA ASP A 155 -8.07 -19.47 -6.53
C ASP A 155 -7.16 -20.34 -5.62
N THR A 156 -5.85 -20.20 -5.73
CA THR A 156 -4.94 -20.89 -4.79
C THR A 156 -4.96 -20.20 -3.42
N ASP A 157 -4.66 -20.96 -2.34
CA ASP A 157 -4.57 -20.39 -0.99
C ASP A 157 -3.57 -19.23 -0.92
N ARG A 158 -2.47 -19.33 -1.68
CA ARG A 158 -1.46 -18.28 -1.81
C ARG A 158 -2.07 -17.01 -2.41
N GLU A 159 -2.73 -17.10 -3.57
CA GLU A 159 -3.31 -15.94 -4.26
C GLU A 159 -4.42 -15.31 -3.41
N LEU A 160 -5.29 -16.12 -2.81
CA LEU A 160 -6.34 -15.61 -1.93
C LEU A 160 -5.76 -14.95 -0.67
N SER A 161 -4.69 -15.49 -0.09
CA SER A 161 -3.99 -14.84 1.04
C SER A 161 -3.44 -13.47 0.65
N ILE A 162 -2.84 -13.35 -0.54
CA ILE A 162 -2.37 -12.05 -1.07
C ILE A 162 -3.54 -11.08 -1.18
N CYS A 163 -4.67 -11.50 -1.75
CA CYS A 163 -5.86 -10.68 -1.94
C CYS A 163 -6.44 -10.19 -0.59
N ILE A 164 -6.64 -11.13 0.35
CA ILE A 164 -7.22 -10.86 1.67
C ILE A 164 -6.34 -9.86 2.43
N ILE A 165 -5.03 -10.13 2.52
CA ILE A 165 -4.12 -9.24 3.26
C ILE A 165 -4.00 -7.88 2.58
N SER A 166 -3.98 -7.84 1.24
CA SER A 166 -3.87 -6.59 0.49
C SER A 166 -5.05 -5.65 0.66
N LEU A 167 -6.26 -6.17 0.82
CA LEU A 167 -7.48 -5.36 0.94
C LEU A 167 -7.96 -5.25 2.39
N MET A 168 -8.08 -6.36 3.10
CA MET A 168 -8.81 -6.40 4.37
C MET A 168 -7.97 -6.07 5.59
N PHE A 169 -6.63 -6.19 5.51
CA PHE A 169 -5.74 -5.87 6.63
C PHE A 169 -5.20 -4.44 6.62
N HIS A 170 -5.48 -3.67 5.57
CA HIS A 170 -5.07 -2.26 5.44
C HIS A 170 -3.59 -1.98 5.74
N LEU A 171 -2.72 -2.95 5.44
CA LEU A 171 -1.29 -2.83 5.69
C LEU A 171 -0.59 -2.01 4.59
N THR A 172 0.58 -1.48 4.94
CA THR A 172 1.49 -0.96 3.91
C THR A 172 1.98 -2.13 3.04
N PHE A 173 2.46 -1.83 1.83
CA PHE A 173 3.04 -2.83 0.93
C PHE A 173 4.10 -3.72 1.62
N LYS A 174 5.01 -3.09 2.38
CA LYS A 174 6.02 -3.84 3.17
C LYS A 174 5.41 -4.65 4.31
N GLY A 175 4.37 -4.13 4.95
CA GLY A 175 3.61 -4.84 5.99
C GLY A 175 2.91 -6.08 5.43
N THR A 176 2.32 -5.97 4.24
CA THR A 176 1.69 -7.09 3.53
C THR A 176 2.72 -8.18 3.21
N LEU A 177 3.87 -7.82 2.63
CA LEU A 177 4.95 -8.79 2.37
C LEU A 177 5.45 -9.47 3.65
N LYS A 178 5.61 -8.69 4.73
CA LYS A 178 6.04 -9.24 6.03
C LYS A 178 5.02 -10.24 6.57
N LEU A 179 3.73 -9.89 6.60
CA LEU A 179 2.69 -10.79 7.09
C LEU A 179 2.59 -12.06 6.23
N LEU A 180 2.67 -11.94 4.91
CA LEU A 180 2.71 -13.09 4.00
C LEU A 180 3.89 -14.02 4.31
N ALA A 181 5.08 -13.47 4.54
CA ALA A 181 6.25 -14.26 4.95
C ALA A 181 6.05 -14.91 6.33
N ASP A 182 5.50 -14.18 7.30
CA ASP A 182 5.25 -14.67 8.66
C ASP A 182 4.22 -15.84 8.68
N ILE A 183 3.30 -15.89 7.70
CA ILE A 183 2.33 -16.99 7.55
C ILE A 183 2.83 -18.14 6.65
N GLY A 184 4.03 -18.02 6.08
CA GLY A 184 4.68 -19.11 5.35
C GLY A 184 4.92 -18.87 3.85
N TYR A 185 4.50 -17.72 3.30
CA TYR A 185 4.73 -17.37 1.88
C TYR A 185 5.96 -16.47 1.72
N ASN A 186 7.16 -17.05 1.83
CA ASN A 186 8.43 -16.31 1.82
C ASN A 186 8.93 -15.90 0.42
N ASP A 187 8.33 -16.44 -0.63
CA ASP A 187 8.78 -16.32 -2.03
C ASP A 187 7.91 -15.37 -2.87
N ILE A 188 7.01 -14.61 -2.23
CA ILE A 188 6.17 -13.63 -2.93
C ILE A 188 7.02 -12.46 -3.40
N SER A 189 7.04 -12.26 -4.71
CA SER A 189 7.74 -11.14 -5.33
C SER A 189 6.96 -9.84 -5.21
N ASP A 190 7.68 -8.70 -5.23
CA ASP A 190 7.07 -7.38 -5.34
C ASP A 190 6.12 -7.29 -6.55
N SER A 191 6.50 -7.92 -7.69
CA SER A 191 5.71 -7.89 -8.92
C SER A 191 4.35 -8.58 -8.73
N GLU A 192 4.35 -9.76 -8.12
CA GLU A 192 3.15 -10.53 -7.84
C GLU A 192 2.18 -9.75 -6.93
N LEU A 193 2.70 -9.18 -5.84
CA LEU A 193 1.89 -8.37 -4.95
C LEU A 193 1.34 -7.11 -5.62
N TYR A 194 2.17 -6.40 -6.42
CA TYR A 194 1.69 -5.23 -7.17
C TYR A 194 0.61 -5.58 -8.18
N THR A 195 0.78 -6.70 -8.89
CA THR A 195 -0.19 -7.16 -9.89
C THR A 195 -1.54 -7.48 -9.22
N ALA A 196 -1.53 -8.28 -8.17
CA ALA A 196 -2.74 -8.62 -7.43
C ALA A 196 -3.41 -7.36 -6.85
N HIS A 197 -2.66 -6.51 -6.15
CA HIS A 197 -3.20 -5.29 -5.55
C HIS A 197 -3.79 -4.33 -6.60
N THR A 198 -3.10 -4.11 -7.72
CA THR A 198 -3.60 -3.24 -8.80
C THR A 198 -4.85 -3.82 -9.45
N SER A 199 -4.91 -5.15 -9.65
CA SER A 199 -6.11 -5.84 -10.16
C SER A 199 -7.31 -5.62 -9.23
N LEU A 200 -7.11 -5.86 -7.94
CA LEU A 200 -8.16 -5.71 -6.94
C LEU A 200 -8.67 -4.28 -6.84
N CYS A 201 -7.79 -3.29 -6.75
CA CYS A 201 -8.17 -1.86 -6.73
C CYS A 201 -8.92 -1.45 -8.01
N SER A 202 -8.55 -2.04 -9.15
CA SER A 202 -9.22 -1.79 -10.42
C SER A 202 -10.63 -2.38 -10.43
N LEU A 203 -10.81 -3.60 -9.94
CA LEU A 203 -12.11 -4.25 -9.81
C LEU A 203 -13.00 -3.52 -8.81
N GLN A 204 -12.47 -3.11 -7.65
CA GLN A 204 -13.20 -2.27 -6.69
C GLN A 204 -13.73 -1.00 -7.33
N SER A 205 -12.87 -0.29 -8.09
CA SER A 205 -13.26 0.94 -8.77
C SER A 205 -14.40 0.70 -9.77
N ILE A 206 -14.30 -0.36 -10.57
CA ILE A 206 -15.35 -0.73 -11.53
C ILE A 206 -16.66 -1.10 -10.82
N ASN A 207 -16.60 -1.79 -9.69
CA ASN A 207 -17.77 -2.15 -8.90
C ASN A 207 -18.47 -0.91 -8.35
N GLU A 208 -17.72 0.05 -7.82
CA GLU A 208 -18.28 1.34 -7.40
C GLU A 208 -18.89 2.11 -8.58
N PHE A 209 -18.24 2.11 -9.75
CA PHE A 209 -18.77 2.78 -10.94
C PHE A 209 -20.07 2.15 -11.45
N LYS A 210 -20.17 0.82 -11.43
CA LYS A 210 -21.43 0.10 -11.74
C LYS A 210 -22.55 0.49 -10.77
N LYS A 211 -22.22 0.57 -9.46
CA LYS A 211 -23.19 0.91 -8.40
C LYS A 211 -23.80 2.30 -8.58
N ILE A 212 -22.99 3.28 -9.00
CA ILE A 212 -23.46 4.65 -9.24
C ILE A 212 -23.92 4.88 -10.69
N ASN A 213 -24.06 3.82 -11.49
CA ASN A 213 -24.45 3.87 -12.91
C ASN A 213 -23.53 4.79 -13.76
N LEU A 214 -22.24 4.81 -13.46
CA LEU A 214 -21.27 5.54 -14.26
C LEU A 214 -21.05 4.83 -15.60
N GLU A 215 -21.19 5.53 -16.72
CA GLU A 215 -21.07 4.92 -18.05
C GLU A 215 -19.64 4.66 -18.48
N LYS A 216 -18.71 5.55 -18.09
CA LYS A 216 -17.32 5.54 -18.58
C LYS A 216 -16.31 5.78 -17.48
N TYR A 217 -15.13 5.21 -17.67
CA TYR A 217 -13.96 5.46 -16.82
C TYR A 217 -12.75 5.86 -17.67
N LYS A 218 -11.77 6.42 -17.03
CA LYS A 218 -10.53 6.88 -17.64
C LYS A 218 -9.34 6.24 -16.93
N ILE A 219 -8.33 5.82 -17.69
CA ILE A 219 -7.07 5.35 -17.14
C ILE A 219 -6.15 6.53 -16.88
N ARG A 220 -5.44 6.50 -15.74
CA ARG A 220 -4.40 7.45 -15.39
C ARG A 220 -3.12 6.72 -15.05
N ALA A 221 -2.08 6.90 -15.86
CA ALA A 221 -0.73 6.50 -15.52
C ALA A 221 -0.07 7.57 -14.62
N ILE A 222 0.90 7.15 -13.80
CA ILE A 222 1.60 8.09 -12.89
C ILE A 222 2.43 9.12 -13.67
N GLY A 223 2.96 8.76 -14.86
CA GLY A 223 3.69 9.70 -15.72
C GLY A 223 5.09 10.07 -15.21
N ASP A 224 5.68 9.26 -14.34
CA ASP A 224 7.06 9.43 -13.88
C ASP A 224 8.06 8.58 -14.71
N GLY A 225 9.37 8.73 -14.45
CA GLY A 225 10.43 8.00 -15.16
C GLY A 225 10.38 6.46 -15.01
N ARG A 226 9.46 5.93 -14.21
CA ARG A 226 9.21 4.48 -14.05
C ARG A 226 7.95 4.01 -14.78
N THR A 227 7.26 4.89 -15.49
CA THR A 227 6.07 4.54 -16.27
C THR A 227 6.50 3.78 -17.53
N CYS A 228 6.07 2.51 -17.63
CA CYS A 228 6.41 1.68 -18.77
C CYS A 228 5.64 2.10 -20.04
N PRO A 229 6.13 1.72 -21.26
CA PRO A 229 5.48 2.11 -22.51
C PRO A 229 4.02 1.66 -22.61
N ASN A 230 3.67 0.48 -22.05
CA ASN A 230 2.28 0.00 -22.06
C ASN A 230 1.37 0.88 -21.22
N CYS A 231 1.80 1.23 -20.00
CA CYS A 231 1.07 2.17 -19.14
C CYS A 231 0.94 3.55 -19.78
N ALA A 232 2.00 4.07 -20.40
CA ALA A 232 1.98 5.36 -21.10
C ALA A 232 0.98 5.37 -22.26
N LYS A 233 0.89 4.28 -23.03
CA LYS A 233 -0.10 4.13 -24.12
C LYS A 233 -1.55 4.12 -23.62
N MET A 234 -1.78 3.73 -22.38
CA MET A 234 -3.12 3.65 -21.79
C MET A 234 -3.52 4.93 -21.06
N ASP A 235 -2.57 5.85 -20.79
CA ASP A 235 -2.87 7.09 -20.09
C ASP A 235 -3.93 7.91 -20.83
N GLN A 236 -4.85 8.49 -20.08
CA GLN A 236 -6.01 9.28 -20.54
C GLN A 236 -7.00 8.54 -21.46
N LYS A 237 -6.82 7.26 -21.77
CA LYS A 237 -7.83 6.51 -22.52
C LYS A 237 -9.11 6.34 -21.71
N ILE A 238 -10.23 6.44 -22.41
CA ILE A 238 -11.58 6.36 -21.86
C ILE A 238 -12.26 5.10 -22.39
N PHE A 239 -12.89 4.36 -21.50
CA PHE A 239 -13.58 3.10 -21.83
C PHE A 239 -14.95 3.05 -21.18
N PRO A 240 -15.91 2.30 -21.77
CA PRO A 240 -17.19 2.00 -21.12
C PRO A 240 -16.98 1.11 -19.89
N VAL A 241 -17.67 1.38 -18.78
CA VAL A 241 -17.64 0.54 -17.57
C VAL A 241 -18.11 -0.88 -17.87
N SER A 242 -19.10 -1.04 -18.75
CA SER A 242 -19.65 -2.34 -19.17
C SER A 242 -18.67 -3.23 -19.95
N GLN A 243 -17.56 -2.66 -20.44
CA GLN A 243 -16.55 -3.37 -21.23
C GLN A 243 -15.21 -3.51 -20.48
N ALA A 244 -15.20 -3.26 -19.17
CA ALA A 244 -13.99 -3.36 -18.35
C ALA A 244 -13.49 -4.81 -18.26
N VAL A 245 -12.24 -5.02 -18.69
CA VAL A 245 -11.55 -6.33 -18.67
C VAL A 245 -10.12 -6.11 -18.20
N LEU A 246 -9.71 -6.81 -17.12
CA LEU A 246 -8.35 -6.77 -16.60
C LEU A 246 -7.32 -7.06 -17.70
N GLU A 247 -6.17 -6.40 -17.60
CA GLU A 247 -5.01 -6.51 -18.51
C GLU A 247 -5.27 -6.05 -19.95
N LYS A 248 -6.52 -5.84 -20.33
CA LYS A 248 -6.90 -5.37 -21.67
C LYS A 248 -7.15 -3.86 -21.71
N ASN A 249 -8.13 -3.41 -20.96
CA ASN A 249 -8.49 -2.00 -20.83
C ASN A 249 -8.62 -1.54 -19.37
N LEU A 250 -8.42 -2.45 -18.43
CA LEU A 250 -8.38 -2.22 -16.99
C LEU A 250 -7.00 -2.65 -16.45
N PRO A 251 -6.32 -1.86 -15.60
CA PRO A 251 -5.02 -2.24 -15.03
C PRO A 251 -5.10 -3.57 -14.25
N PRO A 252 -3.97 -4.31 -14.17
CA PRO A 252 -2.59 -3.94 -14.55
C PRO A 252 -2.29 -4.12 -16.04
N PHE A 253 -1.38 -3.30 -16.62
CA PHE A 253 -0.92 -3.42 -18.01
C PHE A 253 0.54 -3.89 -18.12
N CYS A 254 1.20 -4.08 -17.00
CA CYS A 254 2.59 -4.55 -16.89
C CYS A 254 2.87 -4.95 -15.45
N ASP A 255 4.00 -5.63 -15.25
CA ASP A 255 4.56 -5.87 -13.93
C ASP A 255 4.74 -4.56 -13.14
N LYS A 256 4.38 -4.57 -11.85
CA LYS A 256 4.42 -3.39 -10.98
C LYS A 256 3.64 -2.19 -11.53
N CYS A 257 2.54 -2.46 -12.23
CA CYS A 257 1.65 -1.44 -12.76
C CYS A 257 1.12 -0.55 -11.63
N ARG A 258 1.17 0.78 -11.85
CA ARG A 258 0.70 1.80 -10.91
C ARG A 258 -0.39 2.68 -11.52
N CYS A 259 -0.98 2.23 -12.63
CA CYS A 259 -2.13 2.91 -13.22
C CYS A 259 -3.33 2.85 -12.30
N ILE A 260 -4.10 3.91 -12.29
CA ILE A 260 -5.35 4.00 -11.55
C ILE A 260 -6.53 4.20 -12.48
N VAL A 261 -7.70 3.85 -12.01
CA VAL A 261 -8.97 3.98 -12.72
C VAL A 261 -9.72 5.15 -12.12
N LEU A 262 -10.10 6.11 -12.95
CA LEU A 262 -10.80 7.31 -12.52
C LEU A 262 -12.20 7.35 -13.15
N PRO A 263 -13.21 7.86 -12.43
CA PRO A 263 -14.51 8.11 -13.04
C PRO A 263 -14.38 9.13 -14.17
N TYR A 264 -15.11 8.92 -15.26
CA TYR A 264 -15.16 9.88 -16.37
C TYR A 264 -16.57 10.31 -16.67
N ASN A 265 -16.83 11.60 -16.49
CA ASN A 265 -18.07 12.22 -16.93
C ASN A 265 -17.72 13.40 -17.87
N PRO A 266 -18.16 13.40 -19.12
CA PRO A 266 -17.84 14.45 -20.08
C PRO A 266 -18.38 15.84 -19.68
N LYS A 267 -19.32 15.90 -18.73
CA LYS A 267 -19.86 17.18 -18.23
C LYS A 267 -18.92 17.89 -17.25
N PHE A 268 -17.95 17.17 -16.69
CA PHE A 268 -16.91 17.73 -15.80
C PHE A 268 -15.56 17.66 -16.51
N LYS A 269 -15.22 18.73 -17.24
CA LYS A 269 -13.90 18.92 -17.83
C LYS A 269 -12.99 19.65 -16.86
#